data_fb42542f19f3ab7dbb250b4ed2e4d200
#
_entry.id   fb42542f19f3ab7dbb250b4ed2e4d200
#
_cell.length_a   1.000
_cell.length_b   1.000
_cell.length_c   1.000
_cell.angle_alpha   90.00
_cell.angle_beta   90.00
_cell.angle_gamma   90.00
#
_symmetry.space_group_name_H-M   'P 1'
#
loop_
_entity.id
_entity.type
_entity.pdbx_description
1 polymer ?
#
loop_
_entity_poly.entity_id
_entity_poly.type
_entity_poly.pdbx_seq_one_letter_code
_entity_poly.pdbx_strand_id
1 'polypeptide(L)'
;GVINHKAPKGEYIDSWDRFSFIRENIQGMKSLSNSGFSFIIISNQAGIGRKMVSEETVTSINENMKNSLEQEGVKILGIYVCPHHWEDNCFCRKPNPGLFFKATKEWLFRLDKTIFIGDDPRDCQAAYNAGCGSIYIGDKSDLAGLSVEEQPCGVFNNLEEALPVLEKI
;
A
#
# COMPACT_ATOMS: atom_id res chain seq x y z
N GLY A 1 -2.10 0.59 -6.56
CA GLY A 1 -3.33 1.21 -7.00
C GLY A 1 -4.22 1.79 -5.92
N VAL A 2 -3.77 1.93 -4.65
CA VAL A 2 -4.58 2.67 -3.65
C VAL A 2 -4.30 4.17 -3.74
N ILE A 3 -3.03 4.57 -3.80
CA ILE A 3 -2.64 6.00 -3.80
C ILE A 3 -2.65 6.59 -5.21
N ASN A 4 -2.15 5.82 -6.19
CA ASN A 4 -2.00 6.27 -7.57
C ASN A 4 -2.54 5.25 -8.57
N HIS A 5 -2.90 5.73 -9.75
CA HIS A 5 -3.25 4.88 -10.87
C HIS A 5 -2.06 4.01 -11.28
N LYS A 6 -2.31 2.71 -11.49
CA LYS A 6 -1.29 1.77 -11.97
C LYS A 6 -0.89 2.11 -13.40
N ALA A 7 0.37 1.88 -13.73
CA ALA A 7 0.79 1.85 -15.13
C ALA A 7 0.06 0.72 -15.91
N PRO A 8 -0.06 0.82 -17.23
CA PRO A 8 -0.54 -0.27 -18.07
C PRO A 8 0.22 -1.57 -17.81
N LYS A 9 -0.43 -2.72 -18.09
CA LYS A 9 0.18 -4.03 -17.85
C LYS A 9 1.53 -4.15 -18.59
N GLY A 10 2.57 -4.48 -17.85
CA GLY A 10 3.93 -4.62 -18.37
C GLY A 10 4.78 -3.35 -18.31
N GLU A 11 4.18 -2.21 -17.95
CA GLU A 11 4.88 -0.94 -17.75
C GLU A 11 5.06 -0.61 -16.27
N TYR A 12 5.85 0.43 -16.02
CA TYR A 12 6.08 1.00 -14.68
C TYR A 12 5.95 2.52 -14.73
N ILE A 13 5.62 3.11 -13.59
CA ILE A 13 5.73 4.57 -13.41
C ILE A 13 7.23 4.88 -13.26
N ASP A 14 7.80 5.52 -14.26
CA ASP A 14 9.23 5.79 -14.43
C ASP A 14 9.58 7.28 -14.33
N SER A 15 8.58 8.13 -14.09
CA SER A 15 8.76 9.56 -13.87
C SER A 15 7.61 10.13 -13.05
N TRP A 16 7.84 11.28 -12.40
CA TRP A 16 6.81 11.99 -11.66
C TRP A 16 5.67 12.48 -12.57
N ASP A 17 5.96 12.85 -13.80
CA ASP A 17 4.96 13.31 -14.78
C ASP A 17 3.95 12.22 -15.17
N ARG A 18 4.33 10.95 -15.03
CA ARG A 18 3.45 9.80 -15.25
C ARG A 18 2.72 9.35 -13.98
N PHE A 19 3.04 9.93 -12.84
CA PHE A 19 2.38 9.62 -11.58
C PHE A 19 1.06 10.40 -11.47
N SER A 20 -0.02 9.70 -11.15
CA SER A 20 -1.34 10.32 -11.03
C SER A 20 -2.07 9.79 -9.80
N PHE A 21 -2.46 10.68 -8.89
CA PHE A 21 -3.19 10.33 -7.68
C PHE A 21 -4.62 9.86 -7.97
N ILE A 22 -5.10 8.89 -7.18
CA ILE A 22 -6.51 8.51 -7.09
C ILE A 22 -7.15 9.44 -6.05
N ARG A 23 -7.82 10.49 -6.51
CA ARG A 23 -8.25 11.63 -5.67
C ARG A 23 -9.19 11.22 -4.54
N GLU A 24 -10.14 10.32 -4.80
CA GLU A 24 -11.08 9.81 -3.80
C GLU A 24 -10.34 9.11 -2.65
N ASN A 25 -9.29 8.36 -2.97
CA ASN A 25 -8.50 7.69 -1.95
C ASN A 25 -7.64 8.68 -1.15
N ILE A 26 -7.13 9.73 -1.78
CA ILE A 26 -6.38 10.79 -1.07
C ILE A 26 -7.29 11.55 -0.12
N GLN A 27 -8.55 11.85 -0.50
CA GLN A 27 -9.53 12.46 0.40
C GLN A 27 -9.82 11.57 1.61
N GLY A 28 -9.99 10.26 1.38
CA GLY A 28 -10.14 9.28 2.46
C GLY A 28 -8.93 9.25 3.40
N MET A 29 -7.69 9.26 2.87
CA MET A 29 -6.46 9.33 3.67
C MET A 29 -6.40 10.61 4.51
N LYS A 30 -6.80 11.74 3.93
CA LYS A 30 -6.85 13.03 4.63
C LYS A 30 -7.85 13.00 5.79
N SER A 31 -9.06 12.46 5.57
CA SER A 31 -10.08 12.30 6.61
C SER A 31 -9.56 11.45 7.76
N LEU A 32 -8.93 10.31 7.46
CA LEU A 32 -8.32 9.45 8.48
C LEU A 32 -7.17 10.15 9.21
N SER A 33 -6.34 10.95 8.53
CA SER A 33 -5.28 11.73 9.19
C SER A 33 -5.85 12.77 10.16
N ASN A 34 -6.97 13.41 9.80
CA ASN A 34 -7.69 14.33 10.68
C ASN A 34 -8.29 13.62 11.91
N SER A 35 -8.66 12.35 11.76
CA SER A 35 -9.13 11.47 12.86
C SER A 35 -7.98 10.86 13.68
N GLY A 36 -6.72 11.24 13.42
CA GLY A 36 -5.55 10.84 14.19
C GLY A 36 -4.75 9.67 13.63
N PHE A 37 -5.17 9.10 12.50
CA PHE A 37 -4.41 8.03 11.84
C PHE A 37 -3.14 8.54 11.18
N SER A 38 -2.15 7.67 11.07
CA SER A 38 -0.91 7.89 10.32
C SER A 38 -0.69 6.71 9.37
N PHE A 39 -0.01 6.96 8.26
CA PHE A 39 0.17 5.98 7.21
C PHE A 39 1.61 5.54 7.06
N ILE A 40 1.78 4.26 6.77
CA ILE A 40 3.02 3.66 6.28
C ILE A 40 2.73 3.03 4.93
N ILE A 41 3.55 3.33 3.94
CA ILE A 41 3.39 2.82 2.57
C ILE A 41 4.31 1.61 2.37
N ILE A 42 3.74 0.49 1.91
CA ILE A 42 4.47 -0.74 1.59
C ILE A 42 4.22 -1.10 0.13
N SER A 43 5.26 -1.09 -0.70
CA SER A 43 5.16 -1.25 -2.14
C SER A 43 6.10 -2.33 -2.69
N ASN A 44 5.59 -3.13 -3.64
CA ASN A 44 6.39 -4.01 -4.48
C ASN A 44 6.80 -3.27 -5.75
N GLN A 45 8.09 -3.06 -5.98
CA GLN A 45 8.64 -2.34 -7.14
C GLN A 45 9.56 -3.25 -7.96
N ALA A 46 9.00 -4.30 -8.55
CA ALA A 46 9.76 -5.25 -9.36
C ALA A 46 10.42 -4.63 -10.60
N GLY A 47 9.99 -3.45 -11.02
CA GLY A 47 10.64 -2.69 -12.10
C GLY A 47 12.11 -2.42 -11.84
N ILE A 48 12.50 -2.27 -10.56
CA ILE A 48 13.91 -2.10 -10.15
C ILE A 48 14.68 -3.39 -10.43
N GLY A 49 14.24 -4.51 -9.88
CA GLY A 49 14.89 -5.81 -10.09
C GLY A 49 14.92 -6.25 -11.56
N ARG A 50 13.95 -5.79 -12.36
CA ARG A 50 13.90 -5.99 -13.81
C ARG A 50 14.75 -4.99 -14.61
N LYS A 51 15.39 -4.03 -13.95
CA LYS A 51 16.17 -2.95 -14.59
C LYS A 51 15.37 -2.09 -15.59
N MET A 52 14.06 -1.98 -15.37
CA MET A 52 13.15 -1.15 -16.19
C MET A 52 13.00 0.25 -15.63
N VAL A 53 13.30 0.45 -14.36
CA VAL A 53 13.34 1.75 -13.67
C VAL A 53 14.46 1.69 -12.64
N SER A 54 15.17 2.80 -12.44
CA SER A 54 16.24 2.84 -11.43
C SER A 54 15.68 3.02 -10.01
N GLU A 55 16.47 2.63 -9.02
CA GLU A 55 16.11 2.82 -7.61
C GLU A 55 16.04 4.31 -7.26
N GLU A 56 16.91 5.13 -7.84
CA GLU A 56 16.92 6.58 -7.67
C GLU A 56 15.64 7.21 -8.23
N THR A 57 15.16 6.73 -9.37
CA THR A 57 13.90 7.19 -9.97
C THR A 57 12.72 6.87 -9.06
N VAL A 58 12.62 5.63 -8.56
CA VAL A 58 11.55 5.23 -7.65
C VAL A 58 11.62 6.01 -6.34
N THR A 59 12.81 6.26 -5.82
CA THR A 59 13.01 7.07 -4.62
C THR A 59 12.52 8.50 -4.84
N SER A 60 12.91 9.14 -5.94
CA SER A 60 12.46 10.49 -6.29
C SER A 60 10.93 10.59 -6.44
N ILE A 61 10.30 9.62 -7.09
CA ILE A 61 8.84 9.55 -7.21
C ILE A 61 8.18 9.42 -5.83
N ASN A 62 8.71 8.56 -4.97
CA ASN A 62 8.20 8.36 -3.62
C ASN A 62 8.36 9.62 -2.73
N GLU A 63 9.46 10.35 -2.85
CA GLU A 63 9.67 11.62 -2.15
C GLU A 63 8.67 12.68 -2.61
N ASN A 64 8.47 12.83 -3.92
CA ASN A 64 7.48 13.77 -4.46
C ASN A 64 6.05 13.39 -4.04
N MET A 65 5.71 12.09 -4.07
CA MET A 65 4.43 11.58 -3.59
C MET A 65 4.23 11.92 -2.11
N LYS A 66 5.23 11.63 -1.25
CA LYS A 66 5.17 11.92 0.19
C LYS A 66 4.97 13.41 0.43
N ASN A 67 5.78 14.26 -0.19
CA ASN A 67 5.70 15.71 -0.03
C ASN A 67 4.31 16.24 -0.44
N SER A 68 3.76 15.74 -1.57
CA SER A 68 2.43 16.14 -2.03
C SER A 68 1.33 15.71 -1.06
N LEU A 69 1.40 14.49 -0.53
CA LEU A 69 0.45 13.97 0.46
C LEU A 69 0.52 14.76 1.78
N GLU A 70 1.71 15.08 2.26
CA GLU A 70 1.92 15.87 3.48
C GLU A 70 1.41 17.30 3.32
N GLN A 71 1.58 17.91 2.14
CA GLN A 71 1.00 19.22 1.82
C GLN A 71 -0.55 19.21 1.84
N GLU A 72 -1.17 18.10 1.48
CA GLU A 72 -2.61 17.90 1.56
C GLU A 72 -3.10 17.53 2.99
N GLY A 73 -2.20 17.38 3.95
CA GLY A 73 -2.51 17.05 5.35
C GLY A 73 -2.57 15.57 5.67
N VAL A 74 -2.07 14.71 4.77
CA VAL A 74 -1.94 13.25 5.00
C VAL A 74 -0.66 12.97 5.76
N LYS A 75 -0.74 12.29 6.91
CA LYS A 75 0.40 11.99 7.77
C LYS A 75 1.12 10.71 7.35
N ILE A 76 2.24 10.82 6.63
CA ILE A 76 3.06 9.68 6.19
C ILE A 76 4.27 9.50 7.12
N LEU A 77 4.34 8.36 7.81
CA LEU A 77 5.46 8.01 8.69
C LEU A 77 6.66 7.49 7.88
N GLY A 78 6.43 6.57 6.94
CA GLY A 78 7.49 5.97 6.16
C GLY A 78 7.03 5.29 4.88
N ILE A 79 7.97 5.07 3.97
CA ILE A 79 7.74 4.36 2.70
C ILE A 79 8.73 3.21 2.62
N TYR A 80 8.23 2.00 2.44
CA TYR A 80 9.01 0.77 2.36
C TYR A 80 8.80 0.10 1.01
N VAL A 81 9.90 -0.16 0.32
CA VAL A 81 9.90 -0.69 -1.04
C VAL A 81 10.60 -2.04 -1.09
N CYS A 82 9.99 -3.01 -1.77
CA CYS A 82 10.68 -4.21 -2.21
C CYS A 82 11.16 -4.02 -3.65
N PRO A 83 12.47 -3.93 -3.92
CA PRO A 83 13.01 -3.71 -5.25
C PRO A 83 13.18 -5.01 -6.05
N HIS A 84 13.00 -6.17 -5.44
CA HIS A 84 13.37 -7.47 -5.98
C HIS A 84 12.42 -7.96 -7.09
N HIS A 85 12.96 -8.76 -8.01
CA HIS A 85 12.18 -9.53 -8.95
C HIS A 85 11.31 -10.57 -8.21
N TRP A 86 10.22 -11.01 -8.82
CA TRP A 86 9.33 -12.00 -8.18
C TRP A 86 9.97 -13.40 -8.05
N GLU A 87 11.01 -13.70 -8.82
CA GLU A 87 11.78 -14.96 -8.76
C GLU A 87 12.88 -14.96 -7.68
N ASP A 88 13.18 -13.78 -7.09
CA ASP A 88 14.26 -13.68 -6.09
C ASP A 88 13.87 -14.28 -4.73
N ASN A 89 12.63 -14.71 -4.55
CA ASN A 89 12.11 -15.35 -3.33
C ASN A 89 12.45 -14.57 -2.05
N CYS A 90 12.52 -13.25 -2.13
CA CYS A 90 12.88 -12.40 -1.00
C CYS A 90 11.79 -12.34 0.06
N PHE A 91 12.17 -12.14 1.32
CA PHE A 91 11.22 -12.02 2.42
C PHE A 91 10.46 -10.68 2.45
N CYS A 92 10.93 -9.66 1.71
CA CYS A 92 10.33 -8.32 1.72
C CYS A 92 9.19 -8.14 0.72
N ARG A 93 9.08 -9.00 -0.30
CA ARG A 93 8.04 -8.87 -1.34
C ARG A 93 6.71 -9.45 -0.88
N LYS A 94 5.64 -8.64 -0.91
CA LYS A 94 4.27 -9.15 -0.69
C LYS A 94 3.95 -10.29 -1.67
N PRO A 95 3.39 -11.42 -1.18
CA PRO A 95 2.67 -11.59 0.08
C PRO A 95 3.53 -11.88 1.33
N ASN A 96 4.87 -11.88 1.24
CA ASN A 96 5.72 -12.03 2.41
C ASN A 96 5.66 -10.77 3.31
N PRO A 97 5.71 -10.92 4.66
CA PRO A 97 5.47 -9.84 5.61
C PRO A 97 6.71 -9.02 5.99
N GLY A 98 7.86 -9.23 5.35
CA GLY A 98 9.14 -8.66 5.81
C GLY A 98 9.17 -7.14 5.93
N LEU A 99 8.50 -6.41 5.02
CA LEU A 99 8.43 -4.95 5.11
C LEU A 99 7.51 -4.47 6.25
N PHE A 100 6.48 -5.23 6.61
CA PHE A 100 5.64 -4.94 7.78
C PHE A 100 6.48 -5.05 9.06
N PHE A 101 7.27 -6.11 9.20
CA PHE A 101 8.15 -6.29 10.36
C PHE A 101 9.27 -5.25 10.42
N LYS A 102 9.79 -4.80 9.26
CA LYS A 102 10.74 -3.69 9.21
C LYS A 102 10.10 -2.40 9.70
N ALA A 103 8.91 -2.08 9.21
CA ALA A 103 8.18 -0.88 9.58
C ALA A 103 7.79 -0.85 11.07
N THR A 104 7.26 -1.97 11.60
CA THR A 104 6.87 -2.02 13.04
C THR A 104 8.07 -1.92 13.98
N LYS A 105 9.25 -2.44 13.57
CA LYS A 105 10.49 -2.29 14.34
C LYS A 105 10.98 -0.84 14.39
N GLU A 106 10.77 -0.09 13.33
CA GLU A 106 11.21 1.30 13.23
C GLU A 106 10.25 2.27 13.93
N TRP A 107 8.94 2.05 13.77
CA TRP A 107 7.90 2.96 14.26
C TRP A 107 7.20 2.48 15.55
N LEU A 108 7.54 1.29 16.05
CA LEU A 108 7.07 0.73 17.33
C LEU A 108 5.54 0.68 17.46
N PHE A 109 4.83 0.33 16.38
CA PHE A 109 3.38 0.12 16.37
C PHE A 109 3.02 -1.37 16.47
N ARG A 110 1.76 -1.64 16.83
CA ARG A 110 1.21 -2.99 16.94
C ARG A 110 0.53 -3.41 15.64
N LEU A 111 0.96 -4.53 15.05
CA LEU A 111 0.36 -5.07 13.83
C LEU A 111 -1.09 -5.52 14.04
N ASP A 112 -1.43 -6.10 15.17
CA ASP A 112 -2.80 -6.51 15.54
C ASP A 112 -3.77 -5.33 15.77
N LYS A 113 -3.26 -4.10 15.74
CA LYS A 113 -4.02 -2.83 15.78
C LYS A 113 -3.84 -2.00 14.52
N THR A 114 -3.42 -2.64 13.44
CA THR A 114 -3.14 -2.00 12.16
C THR A 114 -4.01 -2.61 11.07
N ILE A 115 -4.51 -1.79 10.17
CA ILE A 115 -5.22 -2.24 8.97
C ILE A 115 -4.36 -1.93 7.75
N PHE A 116 -4.14 -2.94 6.92
CA PHE A 116 -3.50 -2.75 5.62
C PHE A 116 -4.56 -2.52 4.54
N ILE A 117 -4.39 -1.47 3.75
CA ILE A 117 -5.30 -1.12 2.66
C ILE A 117 -4.59 -1.44 1.35
N GLY A 118 -5.17 -2.33 0.57
CA GLY A 118 -4.57 -2.84 -0.66
C GLY A 118 -5.55 -2.97 -1.81
N ASP A 119 -5.02 -3.16 -3.01
CA ASP A 119 -5.77 -3.32 -4.27
C ASP A 119 -5.30 -4.53 -5.09
N ASP A 120 -4.60 -5.44 -4.43
CA ASP A 120 -4.12 -6.71 -5.01
C ASP A 120 -4.36 -7.83 -3.97
N PRO A 121 -4.81 -9.02 -4.34
CA PRO A 121 -5.01 -10.13 -3.40
C PRO A 121 -3.78 -10.43 -2.53
N ARG A 122 -2.58 -10.23 -3.06
CA ARG A 122 -1.31 -10.38 -2.31
C ARG A 122 -1.19 -9.39 -1.15
N ASP A 123 -1.93 -8.29 -1.18
CA ASP A 123 -1.97 -7.30 -0.09
C ASP A 123 -2.71 -7.87 1.12
N CYS A 124 -3.84 -8.56 0.88
CA CYS A 124 -4.60 -9.26 1.92
C CYS A 124 -3.77 -10.42 2.51
N GLN A 125 -3.11 -11.20 1.67
CA GLN A 125 -2.22 -12.28 2.10
C GLN A 125 -1.06 -11.73 2.95
N ALA A 126 -0.45 -10.63 2.52
CA ALA A 126 0.65 -10.01 3.26
C ALA A 126 0.20 -9.48 4.64
N ALA A 127 -0.99 -8.89 4.71
CA ALA A 127 -1.60 -8.45 5.97
C ALA A 127 -1.85 -9.63 6.91
N TYR A 128 -2.45 -10.70 6.43
CA TYR A 128 -2.64 -11.94 7.19
C TYR A 128 -1.30 -12.50 7.69
N ASN A 129 -0.32 -12.63 6.81
CA ASN A 129 1.02 -13.13 7.16
C ASN A 129 1.77 -12.22 8.16
N ALA A 130 1.44 -10.94 8.19
CA ALA A 130 2.00 -9.98 9.14
C ALA A 130 1.25 -9.97 10.48
N GLY A 131 0.05 -10.53 10.54
CA GLY A 131 -0.81 -10.50 11.73
C GLY A 131 -1.59 -9.18 11.89
N CYS A 132 -1.89 -8.48 10.78
CA CYS A 132 -2.77 -7.31 10.76
C CYS A 132 -4.04 -7.58 9.92
N GLY A 133 -5.08 -6.80 10.17
CA GLY A 133 -6.28 -6.84 9.33
C GLY A 133 -6.04 -6.19 7.97
N SER A 134 -6.96 -6.41 7.02
CA SER A 134 -6.91 -5.74 5.71
C SER A 134 -8.27 -5.23 5.26
N ILE A 135 -8.21 -4.19 4.43
CA ILE A 135 -9.31 -3.66 3.61
C ILE A 135 -8.87 -3.76 2.15
N TYR A 136 -9.77 -4.22 1.29
CA TYR A 136 -9.52 -4.32 -0.14
C TYR A 136 -10.26 -3.22 -0.90
N ILE A 137 -9.52 -2.52 -1.76
CA ILE A 137 -10.06 -1.52 -2.68
C ILE A 137 -10.08 -2.13 -4.09
N GLY A 138 -11.27 -2.50 -4.55
CA GLY A 138 -11.46 -3.17 -5.84
C GLY A 138 -12.68 -4.07 -5.87
N ASP A 139 -12.73 -4.97 -6.86
CA ASP A 139 -13.84 -5.92 -7.03
C ASP A 139 -13.64 -7.16 -6.15
N LYS A 140 -14.72 -7.58 -5.48
CA LYS A 140 -14.71 -8.79 -4.65
C LYS A 140 -14.34 -10.07 -5.43
N SER A 141 -14.59 -10.10 -6.72
CA SER A 141 -14.24 -11.24 -7.59
C SER A 141 -12.73 -11.49 -7.67
N ASP A 142 -11.91 -10.45 -7.48
CA ASP A 142 -10.45 -10.58 -7.48
C ASP A 142 -9.93 -11.47 -6.33
N LEU A 143 -10.73 -11.61 -5.27
CA LEU A 143 -10.38 -12.31 -4.03
C LEU A 143 -10.76 -13.79 -4.02
N ALA A 144 -11.29 -14.32 -5.13
CA ALA A 144 -11.78 -15.72 -5.21
C ALA A 144 -10.71 -16.79 -4.91
N GLY A 145 -9.43 -16.44 -5.05
CA GLY A 145 -8.30 -17.35 -4.76
C GLY A 145 -7.77 -17.29 -3.32
N LEU A 146 -8.32 -16.41 -2.47
CA LEU A 146 -7.88 -16.28 -1.07
C LEU A 146 -8.56 -17.32 -0.18
N SER A 147 -7.83 -17.82 0.83
CA SER A 147 -8.42 -18.62 1.91
C SER A 147 -9.38 -17.78 2.78
N VAL A 148 -10.17 -18.43 3.62
CA VAL A 148 -11.11 -17.73 4.52
C VAL A 148 -10.38 -16.78 5.48
N GLU A 149 -9.21 -17.19 5.95
CA GLU A 149 -8.37 -16.44 6.89
C GLU A 149 -7.70 -15.22 6.24
N GLU A 150 -7.46 -15.27 4.93
CA GLU A 150 -6.85 -14.18 4.15
C GLU A 150 -7.85 -13.14 3.67
N GLN A 151 -9.18 -13.41 3.83
CA GLN A 151 -10.21 -12.47 3.39
C GLN A 151 -10.11 -11.14 4.15
N PRO A 152 -10.26 -10.00 3.45
CA PRO A 152 -10.24 -8.69 4.10
C PRO A 152 -11.47 -8.48 4.99
N CYS A 153 -11.35 -7.57 5.95
CA CYS A 153 -12.46 -7.14 6.81
C CYS A 153 -13.58 -6.42 6.03
N GLY A 154 -13.26 -5.89 4.85
CA GLY A 154 -14.21 -5.23 3.97
C GLY A 154 -13.65 -5.01 2.57
N VAL A 155 -14.56 -4.90 1.59
CA VAL A 155 -14.25 -4.61 0.17
C VAL A 155 -15.02 -3.37 -0.23
N PHE A 156 -14.34 -2.39 -0.83
CA PHE A 156 -14.89 -1.09 -1.19
C PHE A 156 -14.35 -0.64 -2.55
N ASN A 157 -15.08 0.25 -3.23
CA ASN A 157 -14.60 0.78 -4.51
C ASN A 157 -13.48 1.81 -4.34
N ASN A 158 -13.49 2.52 -3.22
CA ASN A 158 -12.48 3.53 -2.86
C ASN A 158 -12.38 3.67 -1.33
N LEU A 159 -11.40 4.45 -0.88
CA LEU A 159 -11.13 4.63 0.54
C LEU A 159 -12.19 5.48 1.26
N GLU A 160 -12.87 6.41 0.56
CA GLU A 160 -13.96 7.19 1.17
C GLU A 160 -15.12 6.29 1.61
N GLU A 161 -15.46 5.28 0.80
CA GLU A 161 -16.50 4.29 1.16
C GLU A 161 -16.10 3.45 2.39
N ALA A 162 -14.80 3.26 2.62
CA ALA A 162 -14.29 2.48 3.76
C ALA A 162 -14.25 3.27 5.09
N LEU A 163 -14.34 4.61 5.06
CA LEU A 163 -14.23 5.47 6.26
C LEU A 163 -15.13 5.04 7.42
N PRO A 164 -16.46 4.73 7.21
CA PRO A 164 -17.33 4.37 8.32
C PRO A 164 -16.92 3.09 9.07
N VAL A 165 -16.11 2.25 8.45
CA VAL A 165 -15.55 1.03 9.06
C VAL A 165 -14.22 1.36 9.74
N LEU A 166 -13.34 2.10 9.07
CA LEU A 166 -12.00 2.43 9.56
C LEU A 166 -12.01 3.35 10.78
N GLU A 167 -12.94 4.29 10.86
CA GLU A 167 -13.06 5.23 12.00
C GLU A 167 -13.59 4.56 13.30
N LYS A 168 -14.00 3.30 13.22
CA LYS A 168 -14.46 2.52 14.39
C LYS A 168 -13.41 1.62 15.00
N ILE A 169 -12.24 1.53 14.36
CA ILE A 169 -11.10 0.72 14.78
C ILE A 169 -10.20 1.53 15.69
#